data_46323260653f598064c746bfc3fe3b8b
#
_entry.id   46323260653f598064c746bfc3fe3b8b
#
_cell.length_a   1.000
_cell.length_b   1.000
_cell.length_c   1.000
_cell.angle_alpha   90.00
_cell.angle_beta   90.00
_cell.angle_gamma   90.00
#
_symmetry.space_group_name_H-M   'P 1'
#
loop_
_entity.id
_entity.type
_entity.pdbx_description
1 polymer ?
#
loop_
_entity_poly.entity_id
_entity_poly.type
_entity_poly.pdbx_seq_one_letter_code
_entity_poly.pdbx_strand_id
1 'polypeptide(L)'
;MYIEKINRPTDVKNLNSEQLHILADEMRQALLQKLSKHGGHFGPNLGMVEATIALHYVFNSPTDKIVYDVSHQSYPHKMLTGRKDAFLYEDKYDDVSGYSNPDESDHDFFTIGHTSTSVSLACGLAKGRDLKGDSENIIAVIGDGSLSGGEALEGLDFASELNSNLIIVVNDNDMSIAENHGGLYKNLKQLRDTDGKSECNLFKSMGLDYVFVKDGNDIDSLITAFEQVKDSTYPVVVHICTQKGKGYKIAEENKENWHYCGPFNLETGKSDMSQDGGEDYSSMTADILLKKMKEDKTVVGITSATPTVFGFTEDKRKEAGSQFVDVGIAEETAVALASGIAKSGGKPVYGVYSTFIQRTYDQLSQDLCINNSPATLLVYLASVYGMNDVTHLGIYDIPMMSNIPNLVYLAPTTKEEYLAMLDWSIEQNDHPVAIRVPISVVSDGKKVTKDFSKLNEYEVTQSGSKVAIVGLGSFYSVAAKAAEIIESKTGVKPTIINPMYITGTDDKLLEQLKANHDVVITVEDGILYGGFGEKIARFYGNSDVKVLNYGLKKEFLDRYNPQEIIEANRLTPEQIAEDVCGIIG
;
A
#
# COMPACT_ATOMS: atom_id res chain seq x y z
N MET A 1 24.12 1.71 28.93
CA MET A 1 23.68 2.56 27.81
C MET A 1 22.58 3.50 28.30
N TYR A 2 22.40 4.68 27.68
CA TYR A 2 21.33 5.59 28.05
C TYR A 2 19.97 5.03 27.64
N ILE A 3 19.87 4.40 26.44
CA ILE A 3 18.62 3.83 25.96
C ILE A 3 18.01 2.81 26.94
N GLU A 4 18.82 2.03 27.64
CA GLU A 4 18.31 1.08 28.64
C GLU A 4 17.59 1.75 29.81
N LYS A 5 17.94 3.02 30.10
CA LYS A 5 17.37 3.81 31.18
C LYS A 5 16.09 4.56 30.78
N ILE A 6 15.80 4.67 29.48
CA ILE A 6 14.59 5.32 28.97
C ILE A 6 13.43 4.33 29.03
N ASN A 7 12.49 4.51 29.95
CA ASN A 7 11.27 3.71 30.07
C ASN A 7 10.01 4.47 29.64
N ARG A 8 10.11 5.79 29.58
CA ARG A 8 9.03 6.71 29.19
C ARG A 8 9.63 8.01 28.64
N PRO A 9 8.88 8.80 27.85
CA PRO A 9 9.41 10.02 27.23
C PRO A 9 9.99 11.03 28.22
N THR A 10 9.44 11.12 29.42
CA THR A 10 9.94 12.04 30.46
C THR A 10 11.37 11.75 30.91
N ASP A 11 11.87 10.53 30.70
CA ASP A 11 13.25 10.17 31.06
C ASP A 11 14.27 10.85 30.13
N VAL A 12 13.87 11.14 28.88
CA VAL A 12 14.69 11.87 27.89
C VAL A 12 15.01 13.29 28.39
N LYS A 13 14.04 13.95 29.05
CA LYS A 13 14.17 15.32 29.56
C LYS A 13 15.21 15.47 30.69
N ASN A 14 15.66 14.37 31.26
CA ASN A 14 16.69 14.38 32.31
C ASN A 14 18.12 14.33 31.75
N LEU A 15 18.26 14.20 30.43
CA LEU A 15 19.56 14.11 29.77
C LEU A 15 20.04 15.51 29.36
N ASN A 16 21.35 15.75 29.47
CA ASN A 16 21.97 16.94 28.90
C ASN A 16 22.27 16.75 27.40
N SER A 17 22.71 17.80 26.69
CA SER A 17 22.96 17.77 25.25
C SER A 17 23.92 16.64 24.84
N GLU A 18 25.08 16.48 25.52
CA GLU A 18 26.04 15.40 25.24
C GLU A 18 25.40 14.01 25.37
N GLN A 19 24.59 13.82 26.42
CA GLN A 19 23.90 12.56 26.65
C GLN A 19 22.83 12.26 25.61
N LEU A 20 22.13 13.29 25.10
CA LEU A 20 21.16 13.15 24.01
C LEU A 20 21.81 12.70 22.70
N HIS A 21 23.01 13.24 22.37
CA HIS A 21 23.77 12.77 21.22
C HIS A 21 24.20 11.31 21.36
N ILE A 22 24.67 10.90 22.55
CA ILE A 22 24.99 9.49 22.83
C ILE A 22 23.74 8.61 22.70
N LEU A 23 22.59 9.06 23.22
CA LEU A 23 21.33 8.34 23.09
C LEU A 23 20.96 8.14 21.60
N ALA A 24 21.13 9.16 20.77
CA ALA A 24 20.85 9.05 19.32
C ALA A 24 21.74 7.98 18.65
N ASP A 25 23.02 7.92 19.00
CA ASP A 25 23.93 6.90 18.47
C ASP A 25 23.54 5.49 18.97
N GLU A 26 23.19 5.33 20.25
CA GLU A 26 22.73 4.05 20.80
C GLU A 26 21.43 3.57 20.13
N MET A 27 20.46 4.47 19.91
CA MET A 27 19.21 4.15 19.20
C MET A 27 19.48 3.73 17.76
N ARG A 28 20.38 4.44 17.07
CA ARG A 28 20.77 4.11 15.69
C ARG A 28 21.42 2.74 15.59
N GLN A 29 22.32 2.40 16.54
CA GLN A 29 22.93 1.07 16.59
C GLN A 29 21.89 -0.03 16.84
N ALA A 30 20.92 0.20 17.72
CA ALA A 30 19.83 -0.75 17.95
C ALA A 30 18.98 -0.97 16.69
N LEU A 31 18.65 0.11 15.97
CA LEU A 31 17.94 0.03 14.69
C LEU A 31 18.72 -0.75 13.63
N LEU A 32 20.03 -0.49 13.49
CA LEU A 32 20.89 -1.21 12.56
C LEU A 32 20.91 -2.71 12.87
N GLN A 33 21.02 -3.10 14.14
CA GLN A 33 21.03 -4.49 14.57
C GLN A 33 19.69 -5.19 14.30
N LYS A 34 18.57 -4.56 14.71
CA LYS A 34 17.23 -5.12 14.46
C LYS A 34 17.00 -5.28 12.95
N LEU A 35 17.17 -4.20 12.19
CA LEU A 35 16.78 -4.18 10.78
C LEU A 35 17.67 -5.06 9.90
N SER A 36 18.94 -5.26 10.27
CA SER A 36 19.80 -6.20 9.55
C SER A 36 19.36 -7.65 9.70
N LYS A 37 18.76 -8.02 10.84
CA LYS A 37 18.32 -9.40 11.14
C LYS A 37 16.87 -9.67 10.78
N HIS A 38 16.01 -8.67 10.97
CA HIS A 38 14.56 -8.81 10.89
C HIS A 38 13.98 -8.15 9.63
N GLY A 39 14.64 -7.11 9.11
CA GLY A 39 14.09 -6.24 8.05
C GLY A 39 13.15 -5.17 8.61
N GLY A 40 12.58 -4.37 7.70
CA GLY A 40 11.65 -3.28 8.00
C GLY A 40 12.00 -1.98 7.29
N HIS A 41 11.33 -0.87 7.66
CA HIS A 41 11.60 0.46 7.12
C HIS A 41 12.93 0.98 7.66
N PHE A 42 13.91 1.12 6.78
CA PHE A 42 15.31 1.38 7.16
C PHE A 42 15.67 2.87 7.13
N GLY A 43 15.74 3.44 5.93
CA GLY A 43 16.19 4.81 5.72
C GLY A 43 15.35 5.87 6.46
N PRO A 44 14.00 5.79 6.43
CA PRO A 44 13.14 6.71 7.14
C PRO A 44 13.40 6.77 8.65
N ASN A 45 13.60 5.61 9.30
CA ASN A 45 13.84 5.55 10.74
C ASN A 45 15.20 6.12 11.14
N LEU A 46 16.26 5.79 10.39
CA LEU A 46 17.59 6.33 10.66
C LEU A 46 17.66 7.85 10.49
N GLY A 47 16.87 8.42 9.59
CA GLY A 47 16.79 9.86 9.36
C GLY A 47 16.04 10.63 10.46
N MET A 48 15.17 9.95 11.22
CA MET A 48 14.27 10.60 12.20
C MET A 48 14.70 10.44 13.66
N VAL A 49 15.86 9.85 13.95
CA VAL A 49 16.31 9.60 15.33
C VAL A 49 16.40 10.89 16.13
N GLU A 50 17.15 11.88 15.65
CA GLU A 50 17.39 13.16 16.34
C GLU A 50 16.09 13.96 16.47
N ALA A 51 15.30 14.03 15.41
CA ALA A 51 14.03 14.75 15.42
C ALA A 51 13.04 14.13 16.44
N THR A 52 13.00 12.80 16.55
CA THR A 52 12.14 12.13 17.52
C THR A 52 12.61 12.35 18.96
N ILE A 53 13.92 12.33 19.22
CA ILE A 53 14.49 12.67 20.53
C ILE A 53 14.11 14.10 20.92
N ALA A 54 14.29 15.07 20.01
CA ALA A 54 13.96 16.46 20.25
C ALA A 54 12.46 16.69 20.51
N LEU A 55 11.58 16.00 19.74
CA LEU A 55 10.13 16.02 19.99
C LEU A 55 9.79 15.55 21.41
N HIS A 56 10.34 14.42 21.86
CA HIS A 56 10.09 13.90 23.20
C HIS A 56 10.80 14.66 24.31
N TYR A 57 11.86 15.40 23.98
CA TYR A 57 12.51 16.33 24.91
C TYR A 57 11.66 17.56 25.18
N VAL A 58 11.05 18.14 24.16
CA VAL A 58 10.28 19.40 24.26
C VAL A 58 8.83 19.15 24.67
N PHE A 59 8.14 18.22 24.02
CA PHE A 59 6.71 17.96 24.22
C PHE A 59 6.45 16.87 25.26
N ASN A 60 5.24 16.83 25.82
CA ASN A 60 4.84 15.95 26.93
C ASN A 60 3.90 14.84 26.44
N SER A 61 4.37 13.95 25.55
CA SER A 61 3.57 12.80 25.13
C SER A 61 3.24 11.86 26.31
N PRO A 62 2.00 11.33 26.47
CA PRO A 62 0.89 11.39 25.51
C PRO A 62 -0.05 12.59 25.69
N THR A 63 0.19 13.51 26.66
CA THR A 63 -0.64 14.72 26.79
C THR A 63 -0.59 15.55 25.52
N ASP A 64 0.62 15.98 25.12
CA ASP A 64 0.86 16.53 23.81
C ASP A 64 0.78 15.38 22.78
N LYS A 65 0.06 15.56 21.68
CA LYS A 65 -0.27 14.50 20.74
C LYS A 65 0.59 14.59 19.48
N ILE A 66 1.32 13.52 19.19
CA ILE A 66 2.16 13.43 17.99
C ILE A 66 1.56 12.42 17.01
N VAL A 67 1.24 12.86 15.79
CA VAL A 67 0.70 12.04 14.71
C VAL A 67 1.74 11.90 13.62
N TYR A 68 2.24 10.70 13.41
CA TYR A 68 3.21 10.39 12.36
C TYR A 68 2.50 9.99 11.07
N ASP A 69 2.77 10.70 9.97
CA ASP A 69 2.29 10.34 8.64
C ASP A 69 2.88 9.00 8.19
N VAL A 70 2.11 8.13 7.55
CA VAL A 70 2.51 6.73 7.26
C VAL A 70 2.86 5.97 8.53
N SER A 71 3.56 6.61 9.43
CA SER A 71 4.13 6.13 10.70
C SER A 71 5.24 5.06 10.58
N HIS A 72 5.68 4.73 9.37
CA HIS A 72 6.79 3.80 9.11
C HIS A 72 8.15 4.30 9.63
N GLN A 73 8.28 5.59 9.97
CA GLN A 73 9.44 6.23 10.59
C GLN A 73 9.32 6.34 12.11
N SER A 74 8.37 5.65 12.75
CA SER A 74 8.05 5.76 14.17
C SER A 74 8.86 4.83 15.10
N TYR A 75 9.84 4.08 14.60
CA TYR A 75 10.64 3.18 15.44
C TYR A 75 11.38 3.92 16.56
N PRO A 76 12.03 5.09 16.33
CA PRO A 76 12.60 5.90 17.40
C PRO A 76 11.54 6.33 18.44
N HIS A 77 10.32 6.67 18.01
CA HIS A 77 9.21 6.98 18.89
C HIS A 77 8.83 5.78 19.77
N LYS A 78 8.69 4.58 19.18
CA LYS A 78 8.42 3.36 19.94
C LYS A 78 9.51 3.06 20.98
N MET A 79 10.79 3.27 20.63
CA MET A 79 11.90 3.08 21.56
C MET A 79 11.81 4.01 22.77
N LEU A 80 11.37 5.25 22.61
CA LEU A 80 11.27 6.25 23.69
C LEU A 80 9.96 6.15 24.48
N THR A 81 8.97 5.42 23.99
CA THR A 81 7.62 5.29 24.59
C THR A 81 7.37 3.91 25.23
N GLY A 82 8.42 3.30 25.77
CA GLY A 82 8.33 2.07 26.57
C GLY A 82 8.48 0.76 25.80
N ARG A 83 8.67 0.80 24.48
CA ARG A 83 8.78 -0.39 23.60
C ARG A 83 10.21 -0.68 23.14
N LYS A 84 11.22 -0.12 23.78
CA LYS A 84 12.64 -0.27 23.41
C LYS A 84 13.12 -1.72 23.35
N ASP A 85 12.56 -2.59 24.20
CA ASP A 85 12.94 -3.99 24.26
C ASP A 85 12.77 -4.71 22.92
N ALA A 86 11.74 -4.32 22.17
CA ALA A 86 11.50 -4.82 20.80
C ALA A 86 12.55 -4.37 19.77
N PHE A 87 13.52 -3.55 20.17
CA PHE A 87 14.63 -3.10 19.34
C PHE A 87 15.98 -3.53 19.87
N LEU A 88 16.05 -3.89 21.16
CA LEU A 88 17.28 -4.27 21.84
C LEU A 88 17.46 -5.79 21.92
N TYR A 89 16.38 -6.56 21.97
CA TYR A 89 16.39 -8.00 22.17
C TYR A 89 15.78 -8.73 20.98
N GLU A 90 16.52 -9.68 20.41
CA GLU A 90 16.15 -10.38 19.17
C GLU A 90 14.87 -11.21 19.30
N ASP A 91 14.68 -11.83 20.47
CA ASP A 91 13.48 -12.61 20.81
C ASP A 91 12.20 -11.78 20.97
N LYS A 92 12.32 -10.44 20.94
CA LYS A 92 11.22 -9.49 21.08
C LYS A 92 10.97 -8.64 19.83
N TYR A 93 11.69 -8.89 18.73
CA TYR A 93 11.59 -8.05 17.54
C TYR A 93 10.17 -7.98 16.96
N ASP A 94 9.35 -9.01 17.15
CA ASP A 94 7.96 -9.10 16.71
C ASP A 94 6.92 -8.52 17.69
N ASP A 95 7.36 -8.07 18.89
CA ASP A 95 6.45 -7.52 19.91
C ASP A 95 5.80 -6.19 19.50
N VAL A 96 6.29 -5.54 18.44
CA VAL A 96 5.75 -4.29 17.90
C VAL A 96 5.51 -4.37 16.40
N SER A 97 4.50 -3.65 15.93
CA SER A 97 4.24 -3.48 14.50
C SER A 97 5.24 -2.50 13.85
N GLY A 98 5.27 -2.49 12.53
CA GLY A 98 6.06 -1.53 11.74
C GLY A 98 5.45 -0.12 11.67
N TYR A 99 4.28 0.08 12.26
CA TYR A 99 3.49 1.31 12.17
C TYR A 99 2.97 1.74 13.55
N SER A 100 2.43 2.95 13.64
CA SER A 100 1.73 3.45 14.83
C SER A 100 0.51 2.56 15.12
N ASN A 101 0.36 2.16 16.38
CA ASN A 101 -0.72 1.28 16.81
C ASN A 101 -1.18 1.63 18.23
N PRO A 102 -2.42 2.16 18.40
CA PRO A 102 -2.99 2.46 19.73
C PRO A 102 -3.11 1.26 20.66
N ASP A 103 -3.19 0.04 20.13
CA ASP A 103 -3.23 -1.18 20.95
C ASP A 103 -1.87 -1.51 21.60
N GLU A 104 -0.78 -0.93 21.07
CA GLU A 104 0.56 -1.09 21.65
C GLU A 104 0.87 -0.03 22.70
N SER A 105 0.33 1.18 22.58
CA SER A 105 0.73 2.31 23.45
C SER A 105 -0.24 3.49 23.38
N ASP A 106 -0.52 4.10 24.53
CA ASP A 106 -1.28 5.36 24.65
C ASP A 106 -0.59 6.57 23.98
N HIS A 107 0.66 6.41 23.54
CA HIS A 107 1.41 7.42 22.80
C HIS A 107 1.10 7.41 21.29
N ASP A 108 0.46 6.37 20.78
CA ASP A 108 0.02 6.21 19.41
C ASP A 108 -1.49 6.50 19.32
N PHE A 109 -1.90 7.54 18.58
CA PHE A 109 -3.31 7.98 18.58
C PHE A 109 -4.14 7.34 17.47
N PHE A 110 -3.49 6.87 16.40
CA PHE A 110 -4.13 6.26 15.24
C PHE A 110 -3.29 5.09 14.72
N THR A 111 -3.96 4.10 14.18
CA THR A 111 -3.33 3.11 13.29
C THR A 111 -3.20 3.73 11.91
N ILE A 112 -1.97 4.05 11.49
CA ILE A 112 -1.68 4.73 10.22
C ILE A 112 -0.64 3.91 9.45
N GLY A 113 -0.84 3.74 8.15
CA GLY A 113 0.13 3.13 7.23
C GLY A 113 0.09 3.77 5.84
N HIS A 114 -1.02 4.42 5.49
CA HIS A 114 -1.12 5.20 4.27
C HIS A 114 -0.58 6.62 4.46
N THR A 115 -0.06 7.19 3.38
CA THR A 115 0.54 8.53 3.33
C THR A 115 -0.49 9.65 3.40
N SER A 116 -0.03 10.87 3.68
CA SER A 116 -0.76 12.13 3.45
C SER A 116 -1.90 12.43 4.43
N THR A 117 -2.12 11.62 5.47
CA THR A 117 -3.29 11.72 6.36
C THR A 117 -3.00 12.47 7.67
N SER A 118 -1.73 12.58 8.09
CA SER A 118 -1.37 13.06 9.43
C SER A 118 -1.83 14.48 9.72
N VAL A 119 -1.76 15.38 8.73
CA VAL A 119 -2.15 16.79 8.90
C VAL A 119 -3.66 16.89 9.16
N SER A 120 -4.48 16.21 8.35
CA SER A 120 -5.94 16.18 8.53
C SER A 120 -6.35 15.57 9.87
N LEU A 121 -5.72 14.46 10.27
CA LEU A 121 -5.96 13.82 11.57
C LEU A 121 -5.57 14.74 12.73
N ALA A 122 -4.44 15.43 12.63
CA ALA A 122 -3.98 16.41 13.63
C ALA A 122 -4.90 17.64 13.70
N CYS A 123 -5.42 18.13 12.56
CA CYS A 123 -6.46 19.17 12.52
C CYS A 123 -7.70 18.73 13.30
N GLY A 124 -8.12 17.47 13.13
CA GLY A 124 -9.22 16.89 13.88
C GLY A 124 -8.98 16.85 15.40
N LEU A 125 -7.76 16.44 15.80
CA LEU A 125 -7.35 16.46 17.23
C LEU A 125 -7.32 17.88 17.80
N ALA A 126 -6.76 18.85 17.06
CA ALA A 126 -6.71 20.26 17.46
C ALA A 126 -8.12 20.81 17.65
N LYS A 127 -9.02 20.57 16.69
CA LYS A 127 -10.42 20.99 16.80
C LYS A 127 -11.13 20.34 18.00
N GLY A 128 -10.91 19.04 18.22
CA GLY A 128 -11.47 18.31 19.35
C GLY A 128 -10.98 18.84 20.70
N ARG A 129 -9.68 19.17 20.81
CA ARG A 129 -9.06 19.84 21.97
C ARG A 129 -9.72 21.19 22.23
N ASP A 130 -9.82 22.05 21.21
CA ASP A 130 -10.38 23.41 21.34
C ASP A 130 -11.83 23.37 21.84
N LEU A 131 -12.65 22.42 21.34
CA LEU A 131 -14.04 22.25 21.77
C LEU A 131 -14.16 21.83 23.25
N LYS A 132 -13.15 21.14 23.79
CA LYS A 132 -13.08 20.77 25.22
C LYS A 132 -12.57 21.90 26.09
N GLY A 133 -11.89 22.90 25.51
CA GLY A 133 -11.17 23.96 26.23
C GLY A 133 -9.83 23.50 26.80
N ASP A 134 -9.28 22.42 26.28
CA ASP A 134 -7.95 21.92 26.61
C ASP A 134 -6.87 22.72 25.83
N SER A 135 -5.58 22.56 26.18
CA SER A 135 -4.50 23.39 25.63
C SER A 135 -3.22 22.65 25.26
N GLU A 136 -3.27 21.31 25.23
CA GLU A 136 -2.12 20.52 24.83
C GLU A 136 -1.68 20.82 23.38
N ASN A 137 -0.38 20.63 23.10
CA ASN A 137 0.14 20.74 21.75
C ASN A 137 -0.30 19.57 20.86
N ILE A 138 -0.66 19.88 19.62
CA ILE A 138 -0.94 18.88 18.59
C ILE A 138 0.14 18.98 17.52
N ILE A 139 0.82 17.88 17.24
CA ILE A 139 1.95 17.83 16.34
C ILE A 139 1.66 16.79 15.23
N ALA A 140 1.69 17.21 13.96
CA ALA A 140 1.74 16.34 12.80
C ALA A 140 3.18 16.22 12.31
N VAL A 141 3.66 15.02 12.03
CA VAL A 141 4.97 14.77 11.41
C VAL A 141 4.73 14.17 10.04
N ILE A 142 5.10 14.87 8.98
CA ILE A 142 4.88 14.47 7.59
C ILE A 142 6.17 14.52 6.78
N GLY A 143 6.44 13.48 5.99
CA GLY A 143 7.56 13.45 5.06
C GLY A 143 7.27 14.27 3.78
N ASP A 144 8.33 14.77 3.16
CA ASP A 144 8.25 15.53 1.90
C ASP A 144 7.55 14.72 0.78
N GLY A 145 7.80 13.42 0.66
CA GLY A 145 7.10 12.56 -0.30
C GLY A 145 5.58 12.54 -0.11
N SER A 146 5.11 12.53 1.13
CA SER A 146 3.67 12.50 1.46
C SER A 146 2.95 13.82 1.19
N LEU A 147 3.67 14.94 1.09
CA LEU A 147 3.08 16.25 0.78
C LEU A 147 2.45 16.32 -0.62
N SER A 148 2.79 15.42 -1.54
CA SER A 148 2.19 15.39 -2.88
C SER A 148 0.77 14.82 -2.90
N GLY A 149 0.34 14.13 -1.85
CA GLY A 149 -1.02 13.62 -1.75
C GLY A 149 -2.07 14.73 -1.57
N GLY A 150 -3.22 14.57 -2.22
CA GLY A 150 -4.31 15.56 -2.17
C GLY A 150 -4.75 15.87 -0.76
N GLU A 151 -4.98 14.86 0.07
CA GLU A 151 -5.40 15.02 1.47
C GLU A 151 -4.39 15.83 2.31
N ALA A 152 -3.08 15.69 2.06
CA ALA A 152 -2.08 16.49 2.76
C ALA A 152 -2.20 17.98 2.41
N LEU A 153 -2.43 18.30 1.12
CA LEU A 153 -2.62 19.69 0.67
C LEU A 153 -3.93 20.28 1.20
N GLU A 154 -5.02 19.51 1.19
CA GLU A 154 -6.30 19.88 1.79
C GLU A 154 -6.18 20.09 3.31
N GLY A 155 -5.43 19.22 3.99
CA GLY A 155 -5.14 19.37 5.41
C GLY A 155 -4.33 20.62 5.74
N LEU A 156 -3.33 20.99 4.92
CA LEU A 156 -2.55 22.21 5.07
C LEU A 156 -3.42 23.46 4.83
N ASP A 157 -4.27 23.44 3.82
CA ASP A 157 -5.21 24.51 3.53
C ASP A 157 -6.18 24.74 4.71
N PHE A 158 -6.80 23.67 5.19
CA PHE A 158 -7.72 23.72 6.33
C PHE A 158 -7.00 24.13 7.64
N ALA A 159 -5.74 23.73 7.83
CA ALA A 159 -4.97 24.07 9.04
C ALA A 159 -4.94 25.58 9.28
N SER A 160 -4.86 26.40 8.23
CA SER A 160 -4.82 27.88 8.33
C SER A 160 -6.11 28.48 8.92
N GLU A 161 -7.23 27.77 8.87
CA GLU A 161 -8.53 28.19 9.41
C GLU A 161 -8.69 27.89 10.93
N LEU A 162 -7.80 27.06 11.50
CA LEU A 162 -7.98 26.60 12.89
C LEU A 162 -7.80 27.72 13.93
N ASN A 163 -6.92 28.72 13.68
CA ASN A 163 -6.61 29.81 14.60
C ASN A 163 -6.26 29.32 16.03
N SER A 164 -5.57 28.18 16.12
CA SER A 164 -5.20 27.54 17.38
C SER A 164 -3.89 26.77 17.23
N ASN A 165 -3.38 26.16 18.31
CA ASN A 165 -2.12 25.41 18.28
C ASN A 165 -2.22 24.19 17.36
N LEU A 166 -1.36 24.17 16.33
CA LEU A 166 -1.05 23.00 15.52
C LEU A 166 0.37 23.15 14.99
N ILE A 167 1.23 22.19 15.23
CA ILE A 167 2.62 22.19 14.79
C ILE A 167 2.76 21.12 13.70
N ILE A 168 3.17 21.52 12.50
CA ILE A 168 3.34 20.61 11.35
C ILE A 168 4.84 20.49 11.07
N VAL A 169 5.43 19.37 11.44
CA VAL A 169 6.84 19.06 11.20
C VAL A 169 6.97 18.44 9.82
N VAL A 170 7.50 19.19 8.86
CA VAL A 170 7.81 18.71 7.51
C VAL A 170 9.23 18.17 7.49
N ASN A 171 9.35 16.85 7.39
CA ASN A 171 10.63 16.16 7.29
C ASN A 171 11.04 16.06 5.82
N ASP A 172 11.92 16.96 5.38
CA ASP A 172 12.42 17.04 4.01
C ASP A 172 13.80 16.37 3.88
N ASN A 173 13.85 15.25 3.17
CA ASN A 173 15.09 14.53 2.86
C ASN A 173 15.31 14.36 1.34
N ASP A 174 14.52 15.08 0.53
CA ASP A 174 14.56 15.11 -0.93
C ASP A 174 14.27 13.76 -1.60
N MET A 175 13.52 12.89 -0.91
CA MET A 175 13.17 11.55 -1.41
C MET A 175 11.82 11.07 -0.85
N SER A 176 11.01 10.45 -1.73
CA SER A 176 9.94 9.54 -1.30
C SER A 176 10.48 8.09 -1.23
N ILE A 177 9.80 7.10 -1.78
CA ILE A 177 10.40 5.79 -2.05
C ILE A 177 11.45 5.97 -3.16
N ALA A 178 11.04 6.49 -4.33
CA ALA A 178 11.90 6.90 -5.44
C ALA A 178 12.15 8.43 -5.38
N GLU A 179 12.63 9.02 -6.49
CA GLU A 179 12.84 10.46 -6.59
C GLU A 179 11.50 11.22 -6.52
N ASN A 180 11.54 12.40 -5.93
CA ASN A 180 10.39 13.29 -5.86
C ASN A 180 10.12 13.99 -7.21
N HIS A 181 8.86 14.02 -7.65
CA HIS A 181 8.44 14.66 -8.89
C HIS A 181 7.36 15.71 -8.65
N GLY A 182 7.46 16.84 -9.34
CA GLY A 182 6.44 17.90 -9.33
C GLY A 182 6.91 19.27 -8.87
N GLY A 183 6.00 20.26 -8.97
CA GLY A 183 6.27 21.66 -8.65
C GLY A 183 6.51 21.92 -7.17
N LEU A 184 5.85 21.17 -6.30
CA LEU A 184 6.04 21.22 -4.85
C LEU A 184 7.52 21.08 -4.47
N TYR A 185 8.20 20.08 -5.01
CA TYR A 185 9.59 19.76 -4.68
C TYR A 185 10.59 20.81 -5.20
N LYS A 186 10.23 21.53 -6.28
CA LYS A 186 11.00 22.71 -6.72
C LYS A 186 10.94 23.82 -5.67
N ASN A 187 9.78 23.99 -5.02
CA ASN A 187 9.63 24.96 -3.94
C ASN A 187 10.40 24.54 -2.69
N LEU A 188 10.27 23.26 -2.26
CA LEU A 188 11.05 22.73 -1.13
C LEU A 188 12.56 22.88 -1.38
N LYS A 189 13.04 22.53 -2.58
CA LYS A 189 14.45 22.76 -2.95
C LYS A 189 14.85 24.22 -2.83
N GLN A 190 14.03 25.15 -3.33
CA GLN A 190 14.29 26.59 -3.21
C GLN A 190 14.35 27.03 -1.74
N LEU A 191 13.49 26.48 -0.88
CA LEU A 191 13.52 26.75 0.56
C LEU A 191 14.81 26.22 1.20
N ARG A 192 15.27 25.00 0.84
CA ARG A 192 16.56 24.45 1.29
C ARG A 192 17.73 25.33 0.83
N ASP A 193 17.77 25.70 -0.45
CA ASP A 193 18.85 26.47 -1.06
C ASP A 193 18.96 27.90 -0.48
N THR A 194 17.89 28.44 0.09
CA THR A 194 17.83 29.79 0.66
C THR A 194 17.74 29.82 2.18
N ASP A 195 18.00 28.72 2.86
CA ASP A 195 17.83 28.60 4.32
C ASP A 195 16.44 29.10 4.79
N GLY A 196 15.39 28.71 4.06
CA GLY A 196 13.99 29.06 4.35
C GLY A 196 13.59 30.51 4.05
N LYS A 197 14.48 31.32 3.44
CA LYS A 197 14.29 32.75 3.23
C LYS A 197 13.67 33.15 1.90
N SER A 198 13.35 32.17 1.02
CA SER A 198 12.69 32.44 -0.25
C SER A 198 11.36 33.17 -0.04
N GLU A 199 11.11 34.20 -0.86
CA GLU A 199 9.80 34.86 -0.92
C GLU A 199 8.72 33.92 -1.43
N CYS A 200 9.08 33.02 -2.34
CA CYS A 200 8.20 31.94 -2.78
C CYS A 200 8.24 30.80 -1.75
N ASN A 201 7.25 30.78 -0.88
CA ASN A 201 7.10 29.78 0.17
C ASN A 201 5.64 29.29 0.21
N LEU A 202 5.44 28.04 -0.19
CA LEU A 202 4.11 27.41 -0.27
C LEU A 202 3.35 27.51 1.06
N PHE A 203 4.02 27.20 2.17
CA PHE A 203 3.39 27.17 3.48
C PHE A 203 2.92 28.57 3.93
N LYS A 204 3.75 29.59 3.73
CA LYS A 204 3.37 30.99 4.00
C LYS A 204 2.25 31.46 3.07
N SER A 205 2.25 31.02 1.81
CA SER A 205 1.21 31.35 0.85
C SER A 205 -0.15 30.75 1.22
N MET A 206 -0.16 29.65 1.97
CA MET A 206 -1.35 29.04 2.56
C MET A 206 -1.77 29.69 3.88
N GLY A 207 -1.05 30.71 4.36
CA GLY A 207 -1.38 31.42 5.61
C GLY A 207 -0.78 30.79 6.87
N LEU A 208 0.14 29.85 6.75
CA LEU A 208 0.77 29.18 7.89
C LEU A 208 2.04 29.92 8.33
N ASP A 209 2.30 29.95 9.64
CA ASP A 209 3.60 30.36 10.16
C ASP A 209 4.68 29.34 9.75
N TYR A 210 5.94 29.78 9.67
CA TYR A 210 7.00 28.96 9.11
C TYR A 210 8.34 29.14 9.82
N VAL A 211 8.92 28.04 10.27
CA VAL A 211 10.28 27.93 10.84
C VAL A 211 11.08 26.94 10.00
N PHE A 212 12.34 27.29 9.70
CA PHE A 212 13.24 26.44 8.92
C PHE A 212 14.42 25.97 9.78
N VAL A 213 14.69 24.66 9.75
CA VAL A 213 15.83 24.04 10.42
C VAL A 213 16.71 23.38 9.37
N LYS A 214 17.86 24.00 9.06
CA LYS A 214 18.79 23.56 8.04
C LYS A 214 19.40 22.20 8.34
N ASP A 215 19.81 21.98 9.58
CA ASP A 215 20.37 20.72 10.07
C ASP A 215 19.35 20.00 10.93
N GLY A 216 18.45 19.27 10.25
CA GLY A 216 17.38 18.48 10.87
C GLY A 216 17.88 17.19 11.54
N ASN A 217 19.17 16.98 11.58
CA ASN A 217 19.82 15.92 12.34
C ASN A 217 20.74 16.47 13.45
N ASP A 218 20.65 17.75 13.77
CA ASP A 218 21.27 18.35 14.97
C ASP A 218 20.24 18.53 16.09
N ILE A 219 20.40 17.80 17.17
CA ILE A 219 19.43 17.75 18.29
C ILE A 219 19.22 19.13 18.91
N ASP A 220 20.28 19.90 19.11
CA ASP A 220 20.21 21.20 19.79
C ASP A 220 19.47 22.23 18.93
N SER A 221 19.68 22.23 17.61
CA SER A 221 18.94 23.07 16.66
C SER A 221 17.46 22.69 16.62
N LEU A 222 17.14 21.40 16.66
CA LEU A 222 15.77 20.89 16.68
C LEU A 222 15.04 21.26 17.97
N ILE A 223 15.68 21.08 19.14
CA ILE A 223 15.12 21.48 20.45
C ILE A 223 14.82 22.99 20.43
N THR A 224 15.77 23.82 19.96
CA THR A 224 15.57 25.26 19.87
C THR A 224 14.35 25.62 19.00
N ALA A 225 14.21 25.00 17.85
CA ALA A 225 13.09 25.25 16.95
C ALA A 225 11.75 24.79 17.55
N PHE A 226 11.70 23.62 18.18
CA PHE A 226 10.48 23.11 18.80
C PHE A 226 10.08 23.91 20.06
N GLU A 227 11.02 24.37 20.86
CA GLU A 227 10.75 25.28 21.99
C GLU A 227 10.19 26.63 21.50
N GLN A 228 10.65 27.14 20.34
CA GLN A 228 10.14 28.38 19.76
C GLN A 228 8.66 28.27 19.36
N VAL A 229 8.21 27.11 18.90
CA VAL A 229 6.83 26.91 18.41
C VAL A 229 5.91 26.22 19.44
N LYS A 230 6.47 25.73 20.52
CA LYS A 230 5.69 25.15 21.61
C LYS A 230 4.69 26.18 22.12
N ASP A 231 3.47 25.71 22.40
CA ASP A 231 2.37 26.54 22.90
C ASP A 231 2.01 27.72 21.93
N SER A 232 2.34 27.60 20.63
CA SER A 232 1.91 28.57 19.62
C SER A 232 0.38 28.70 19.62
N THR A 233 -0.13 29.89 19.31
CA THR A 233 -1.58 30.14 19.24
C THR A 233 -2.11 30.12 17.81
N TYR A 234 -1.24 29.75 16.85
CA TYR A 234 -1.54 29.69 15.43
C TYR A 234 -0.81 28.50 14.79
N PRO A 235 -1.35 27.93 13.70
CA PRO A 235 -0.69 26.81 13.02
C PRO A 235 0.67 27.19 12.45
N VAL A 236 1.68 26.36 12.70
CA VAL A 236 3.06 26.62 12.29
C VAL A 236 3.69 25.40 11.64
N VAL A 237 4.37 25.61 10.51
CA VAL A 237 5.21 24.59 9.85
C VAL A 237 6.64 24.72 10.34
N VAL A 238 7.19 23.63 10.86
CA VAL A 238 8.61 23.45 11.17
C VAL A 238 9.21 22.57 10.08
N HIS A 239 9.90 23.18 9.12
CA HIS A 239 10.53 22.50 7.99
C HIS A 239 11.96 22.09 8.38
N ILE A 240 12.19 20.80 8.58
CA ILE A 240 13.48 20.22 8.97
C ILE A 240 14.11 19.50 7.78
N CYS A 241 15.40 19.75 7.52
CA CYS A 241 16.15 19.07 6.46
C CYS A 241 16.94 17.91 7.07
N THR A 242 16.53 16.65 6.78
CA THR A 242 17.17 15.46 7.33
C THR A 242 17.89 14.63 6.27
N GLN A 243 18.70 13.68 6.72
CA GLN A 243 19.37 12.72 5.84
C GLN A 243 18.76 11.33 5.99
N LYS A 244 18.07 10.87 4.94
CA LYS A 244 17.54 9.50 4.87
C LYS A 244 18.69 8.48 4.93
N GLY A 245 18.58 7.50 5.84
CA GLY A 245 19.61 6.47 6.02
C GLY A 245 20.83 6.89 6.85
N LYS A 246 20.75 8.04 7.57
CA LYS A 246 21.86 8.61 8.36
C LYS A 246 22.54 7.60 9.25
N GLY A 247 23.88 7.56 9.18
CA GLY A 247 24.74 6.68 9.99
C GLY A 247 24.98 5.30 9.37
N TYR A 248 24.41 5.04 8.17
CA TYR A 248 24.76 3.86 7.38
C TYR A 248 25.05 4.27 5.93
N LYS A 249 26.35 4.38 5.62
CA LYS A 249 26.85 4.96 4.37
C LYS A 249 26.22 4.35 3.11
N ILE A 250 26.02 3.04 3.08
CA ILE A 250 25.45 2.33 1.93
C ILE A 250 24.00 2.83 1.67
N ALA A 251 23.21 3.09 2.73
CA ALA A 251 21.86 3.62 2.61
C ALA A 251 21.83 5.11 2.25
N GLU A 252 22.78 5.90 2.77
CA GLU A 252 22.92 7.31 2.43
C GLU A 252 23.21 7.52 0.93
N GLU A 253 24.01 6.62 0.33
CA GLU A 253 24.39 6.64 -1.07
C GLU A 253 23.33 6.00 -2.00
N ASN A 254 22.40 5.19 -1.48
CA ASN A 254 21.41 4.46 -2.25
C ASN A 254 20.01 4.49 -1.57
N LYS A 255 19.46 5.69 -1.44
CA LYS A 255 18.25 5.98 -0.66
C LYS A 255 17.00 5.21 -1.09
N GLU A 256 16.83 4.93 -2.40
CA GLU A 256 15.68 4.21 -2.95
C GLU A 256 15.65 2.76 -2.45
N ASN A 257 16.75 2.04 -2.64
CA ASN A 257 16.84 0.63 -2.24
C ASN A 257 16.81 0.41 -0.72
N TRP A 258 17.09 1.46 0.05
CA TRP A 258 17.09 1.42 1.52
C TRP A 258 15.89 2.10 2.17
N HIS A 259 14.80 2.28 1.43
CA HIS A 259 13.55 2.71 2.03
C HIS A 259 12.97 1.61 2.94
N TYR A 260 12.89 0.39 2.42
CA TYR A 260 12.52 -0.83 3.13
C TYR A 260 13.54 -1.93 2.77
N CYS A 261 13.92 -2.77 3.73
CA CYS A 261 14.83 -3.89 3.48
C CYS A 261 14.34 -5.16 4.17
N GLY A 262 14.63 -6.31 3.57
CA GLY A 262 14.66 -7.59 4.27
C GLY A 262 15.94 -7.75 5.09
N PRO A 263 16.15 -8.89 5.74
CA PRO A 263 17.43 -9.21 6.42
C PRO A 263 18.63 -9.08 5.48
N PHE A 264 19.74 -8.53 6.02
CA PHE A 264 20.93 -8.26 5.24
C PHE A 264 22.21 -8.28 6.09
N ASN A 265 23.35 -8.47 5.45
CA ASN A 265 24.66 -8.39 6.11
C ASN A 265 25.08 -6.91 6.29
N LEU A 266 25.31 -6.48 7.53
CA LEU A 266 25.64 -5.09 7.89
C LEU A 266 26.94 -4.57 7.25
N GLU A 267 27.94 -5.43 7.03
CA GLU A 267 29.21 -4.99 6.47
C GLU A 267 29.15 -4.76 4.96
N THR A 268 28.37 -5.58 4.27
CA THR A 268 28.32 -5.59 2.81
C THR A 268 27.07 -4.94 2.21
N GLY A 269 26.00 -4.76 3.00
CA GLY A 269 24.68 -4.34 2.55
C GLY A 269 23.96 -5.37 1.67
N LYS A 270 24.48 -6.58 1.53
CA LYS A 270 23.86 -7.61 0.69
C LYS A 270 22.71 -8.27 1.43
N SER A 271 21.58 -8.45 0.74
CA SER A 271 20.46 -9.22 1.25
C SER A 271 20.87 -10.66 1.53
N ASP A 272 20.46 -11.19 2.67
CA ASP A 272 20.63 -12.61 3.03
C ASP A 272 19.58 -13.49 2.36
N MET A 273 18.53 -12.90 1.79
CA MET A 273 17.55 -13.63 0.99
C MET A 273 18.15 -13.92 -0.37
N SER A 274 18.25 -15.21 -0.73
CA SER A 274 18.54 -15.59 -2.11
C SER A 274 17.46 -14.94 -2.99
N GLN A 275 17.89 -14.08 -3.90
CA GLN A 275 17.03 -13.75 -5.04
C GLN A 275 16.92 -15.06 -5.83
N ASP A 276 15.89 -15.85 -5.54
CA ASP A 276 15.49 -16.89 -6.45
C ASP A 276 15.19 -16.19 -7.77
N GLY A 277 16.07 -16.37 -8.76
CA GLY A 277 15.97 -15.74 -10.08
C GLY A 277 14.82 -16.33 -10.90
N GLY A 278 13.66 -16.54 -10.25
CA GLY A 278 12.42 -16.96 -10.87
C GLY A 278 11.78 -15.83 -11.68
N GLU A 279 10.92 -16.19 -12.62
CA GLU A 279 10.09 -15.23 -13.34
C GLU A 279 9.14 -14.52 -12.35
N ASP A 280 8.97 -13.21 -12.48
CA ASP A 280 8.00 -12.42 -11.75
C ASP A 280 7.17 -11.54 -12.69
N TYR A 281 5.92 -11.28 -12.30
CA TYR A 281 5.00 -10.49 -13.12
C TYR A 281 5.43 -9.04 -13.31
N SER A 282 6.13 -8.45 -12.34
CA SER A 282 6.59 -7.06 -12.43
C SER A 282 7.63 -6.91 -13.52
N SER A 283 8.68 -7.75 -13.51
CA SER A 283 9.73 -7.75 -14.55
C SER A 283 9.17 -8.04 -15.94
N MET A 284 8.28 -9.06 -16.06
CA MET A 284 7.63 -9.39 -17.34
C MET A 284 6.79 -8.23 -17.86
N THR A 285 6.05 -7.55 -16.99
CA THR A 285 5.24 -6.38 -17.36
C THR A 285 6.09 -5.27 -17.92
N ALA A 286 7.17 -4.91 -17.22
CA ALA A 286 8.06 -3.85 -17.68
C ALA A 286 8.71 -4.17 -19.02
N ASP A 287 9.13 -5.42 -19.25
CA ASP A 287 9.75 -5.84 -20.50
C ASP A 287 8.77 -5.75 -21.68
N ILE A 288 7.51 -6.16 -21.48
CA ILE A 288 6.45 -6.02 -22.49
C ILE A 288 6.15 -4.56 -22.76
N LEU A 289 6.00 -3.74 -21.73
CA LEU A 289 5.71 -2.32 -21.87
C LEU A 289 6.84 -1.60 -22.62
N LEU A 290 8.10 -1.84 -22.26
CA LEU A 290 9.25 -1.27 -22.96
C LEU A 290 9.28 -1.68 -24.43
N LYS A 291 8.95 -2.93 -24.75
CA LYS A 291 8.82 -3.38 -26.13
C LYS A 291 7.71 -2.61 -26.86
N LYS A 292 6.49 -2.53 -26.28
CA LYS A 292 5.37 -1.78 -26.86
C LYS A 292 5.69 -0.29 -27.02
N MET A 293 6.35 0.34 -26.06
CA MET A 293 6.77 1.75 -26.11
C MET A 293 7.75 2.05 -27.27
N LYS A 294 8.60 1.08 -27.62
CA LYS A 294 9.47 1.21 -28.80
C LYS A 294 8.69 1.19 -30.11
N GLU A 295 7.65 0.38 -30.18
CA GLU A 295 6.82 0.17 -31.37
C GLU A 295 5.72 1.25 -31.48
N ASP A 296 5.16 1.71 -30.35
CA ASP A 296 4.06 2.67 -30.28
C ASP A 296 4.36 3.79 -29.27
N LYS A 297 4.50 5.01 -29.76
CA LYS A 297 4.81 6.19 -28.95
C LYS A 297 3.64 6.68 -28.10
N THR A 298 2.46 6.11 -28.26
CA THR A 298 1.25 6.44 -27.49
C THR A 298 1.11 5.58 -26.23
N VAL A 299 1.90 4.51 -26.07
CA VAL A 299 1.94 3.69 -24.85
C VAL A 299 2.68 4.42 -23.76
N VAL A 300 2.03 4.58 -22.58
CA VAL A 300 2.57 5.32 -21.45
C VAL A 300 2.42 4.51 -20.15
N GLY A 301 3.53 4.29 -19.45
CA GLY A 301 3.52 3.73 -18.09
C GLY A 301 3.33 4.83 -17.05
N ILE A 302 2.42 4.63 -16.11
CA ILE A 302 2.13 5.58 -15.01
C ILE A 302 2.37 4.89 -13.67
N THR A 303 2.97 5.62 -12.73
CA THR A 303 3.12 5.21 -11.34
C THR A 303 2.77 6.36 -10.38
N SER A 304 2.44 6.03 -9.14
CA SER A 304 2.30 6.96 -8.02
C SER A 304 3.38 6.67 -6.97
N ALA A 305 4.63 7.11 -7.26
CA ALA A 305 5.83 6.97 -6.42
C ALA A 305 6.27 5.51 -6.13
N THR A 306 5.71 4.51 -6.82
CA THR A 306 6.04 3.09 -6.65
C THR A 306 6.41 2.42 -7.99
N PRO A 307 7.44 2.90 -8.71
CA PRO A 307 7.74 2.44 -10.07
C PRO A 307 8.08 0.95 -10.15
N THR A 308 8.68 0.40 -9.12
CA THR A 308 9.08 -1.01 -9.06
C THR A 308 7.91 -1.97 -8.91
N VAL A 309 6.69 -1.50 -8.56
CA VAL A 309 5.51 -2.35 -8.45
C VAL A 309 5.21 -3.11 -9.75
N PHE A 310 5.45 -2.48 -10.89
CA PHE A 310 5.33 -3.12 -12.20
C PHE A 310 6.67 -3.13 -12.98
N GLY A 311 7.76 -3.26 -12.23
CA GLY A 311 9.09 -3.63 -12.71
C GLY A 311 9.92 -2.50 -13.32
N PHE A 312 9.51 -1.22 -13.21
CA PHE A 312 10.29 -0.08 -13.70
C PHE A 312 11.39 0.33 -12.73
N THR A 313 12.52 -0.38 -12.81
CA THR A 313 13.77 0.03 -12.16
C THR A 313 14.27 1.36 -12.72
N GLU A 314 15.27 2.00 -12.07
CA GLU A 314 15.85 3.26 -12.54
C GLU A 314 16.32 3.18 -14.01
N ASP A 315 16.98 2.09 -14.40
CA ASP A 315 17.43 1.90 -15.79
C ASP A 315 16.26 1.77 -16.78
N LYS A 316 15.22 1.02 -16.41
CA LYS A 316 14.03 0.87 -17.24
C LYS A 316 13.23 2.18 -17.35
N ARG A 317 13.19 3.00 -16.28
CA ARG A 317 12.62 4.36 -16.35
C ARG A 317 13.39 5.26 -17.33
N LYS A 318 14.73 5.22 -17.29
CA LYS A 318 15.58 5.94 -18.25
C LYS A 318 15.36 5.47 -19.68
N GLU A 319 15.21 4.16 -19.90
CA GLU A 319 14.93 3.58 -21.23
C GLU A 319 13.55 4.01 -21.76
N ALA A 320 12.52 4.03 -20.93
CA ALA A 320 11.17 4.48 -21.29
C ALA A 320 11.10 5.99 -21.58
N GLY A 321 11.93 6.79 -20.92
CA GLY A 321 12.01 8.23 -21.12
C GLY A 321 10.68 8.94 -20.91
N SER A 322 10.21 9.72 -21.88
CA SER A 322 8.95 10.47 -21.80
C SER A 322 7.68 9.61 -21.81
N GLN A 323 7.79 8.31 -22.07
CA GLN A 323 6.68 7.36 -22.02
C GLN A 323 6.50 6.76 -20.62
N PHE A 324 7.28 7.19 -19.63
CA PHE A 324 7.10 6.86 -18.23
C PHE A 324 6.79 8.12 -17.43
N VAL A 325 5.74 8.07 -16.62
CA VAL A 325 5.27 9.20 -15.82
C VAL A 325 5.14 8.77 -14.36
N ASP A 326 5.83 9.45 -13.47
CA ASP A 326 5.62 9.36 -12.02
C ASP A 326 4.92 10.64 -11.54
N VAL A 327 3.73 10.49 -10.96
CA VAL A 327 2.93 11.61 -10.47
C VAL A 327 3.23 11.98 -9.00
N GLY A 328 4.19 11.28 -8.37
CA GLY A 328 4.39 11.34 -6.93
C GLY A 328 3.35 10.49 -6.19
N ILE A 329 3.25 10.64 -4.88
CA ILE A 329 2.20 9.94 -4.10
C ILE A 329 0.86 10.66 -4.34
N ALA A 330 0.22 10.36 -5.46
CA ALA A 330 -0.99 11.01 -5.94
C ALA A 330 -1.81 10.04 -6.83
N GLU A 331 -2.34 8.98 -6.23
CA GLU A 331 -3.06 7.91 -6.91
C GLU A 331 -4.28 8.44 -7.65
N GLU A 332 -5.01 9.39 -7.08
CA GLU A 332 -6.16 10.05 -7.68
C GLU A 332 -5.77 10.74 -8.99
N THR A 333 -4.65 11.47 -8.96
CA THR A 333 -4.09 12.12 -10.16
C THR A 333 -3.68 11.10 -11.20
N ALA A 334 -3.11 9.95 -10.81
CA ALA A 334 -2.71 8.89 -11.74
C ALA A 334 -3.90 8.35 -12.54
N VAL A 335 -5.04 8.10 -11.89
CA VAL A 335 -6.27 7.63 -12.55
C VAL A 335 -6.86 8.69 -13.47
N ALA A 336 -6.97 9.94 -13.00
CA ALA A 336 -7.46 11.05 -13.81
C ALA A 336 -6.56 11.31 -15.02
N LEU A 337 -5.23 11.27 -14.84
CA LEU A 337 -4.24 11.40 -15.91
C LEU A 337 -4.37 10.27 -16.94
N ALA A 338 -4.54 9.03 -16.49
CA ALA A 338 -4.76 7.89 -17.37
C ALA A 338 -6.02 8.10 -18.25
N SER A 339 -7.12 8.59 -17.64
CA SER A 339 -8.33 8.95 -18.41
C SER A 339 -8.04 10.03 -19.46
N GLY A 340 -7.33 11.09 -19.09
CA GLY A 340 -6.97 12.18 -20.02
C GLY A 340 -6.09 11.72 -21.17
N ILE A 341 -5.08 10.87 -20.89
CA ILE A 341 -4.22 10.28 -21.92
C ILE A 341 -5.04 9.40 -22.87
N ALA A 342 -5.91 8.54 -22.34
CA ALA A 342 -6.78 7.68 -23.14
C ALA A 342 -7.72 8.51 -24.04
N LYS A 343 -8.31 9.58 -23.52
CA LYS A 343 -9.17 10.50 -24.32
C LYS A 343 -8.42 11.23 -25.42
N SER A 344 -7.11 11.40 -25.29
CA SER A 344 -6.26 11.99 -26.34
C SER A 344 -5.76 10.95 -27.36
N GLY A 345 -6.16 9.69 -27.26
CA GLY A 345 -5.76 8.60 -28.13
C GLY A 345 -4.48 7.88 -27.68
N GLY A 346 -4.01 8.14 -26.46
CA GLY A 346 -2.90 7.40 -25.85
C GLY A 346 -3.34 6.09 -25.21
N LYS A 347 -2.38 5.23 -24.90
CA LYS A 347 -2.57 3.92 -24.28
C LYS A 347 -1.91 3.90 -22.88
N PRO A 348 -2.55 4.44 -21.87
CA PRO A 348 -2.00 4.49 -20.51
C PRO A 348 -2.09 3.14 -19.80
N VAL A 349 -1.02 2.78 -19.08
CA VAL A 349 -0.93 1.63 -18.21
C VAL A 349 -0.49 2.10 -16.81
N TYR A 350 -1.37 2.01 -15.84
CA TYR A 350 -1.10 2.41 -14.46
C TYR A 350 -0.87 1.19 -13.57
N GLY A 351 0.33 1.08 -12.98
CA GLY A 351 0.69 0.04 -12.02
C GLY A 351 0.56 0.54 -10.58
N VAL A 352 -0.19 -0.18 -9.74
CA VAL A 352 -0.50 0.24 -8.36
C VAL A 352 -0.72 -0.96 -7.44
N TYR A 353 -0.40 -0.81 -6.14
CA TYR A 353 -0.77 -1.80 -5.13
C TYR A 353 -2.27 -1.76 -4.83
N SER A 354 -2.85 -2.93 -4.57
CA SER A 354 -4.29 -3.06 -4.27
C SER A 354 -4.74 -2.24 -3.06
N THR A 355 -3.88 -2.07 -2.08
CA THR A 355 -4.17 -1.22 -0.91
C THR A 355 -4.21 0.27 -1.29
N PHE A 356 -3.35 0.74 -2.21
CA PHE A 356 -3.28 2.16 -2.58
C PHE A 356 -4.36 2.59 -3.57
N ILE A 357 -4.83 1.67 -4.44
CA ILE A 357 -5.94 1.99 -5.34
C ILE A 357 -7.25 2.31 -4.59
N GLN A 358 -7.34 1.97 -3.29
CA GLN A 358 -8.49 2.32 -2.45
C GLN A 358 -8.79 3.81 -2.40
N ARG A 359 -7.77 4.68 -2.53
CA ARG A 359 -7.96 6.13 -2.58
C ARG A 359 -8.68 6.63 -3.81
N THR A 360 -8.74 5.83 -4.86
CA THR A 360 -9.14 6.27 -6.20
C THR A 360 -10.54 5.87 -6.58
N TYR A 361 -11.39 5.44 -5.63
CA TYR A 361 -12.74 4.97 -5.97
C TYR A 361 -13.56 6.01 -6.73
N ASP A 362 -13.49 7.27 -6.32
CA ASP A 362 -14.19 8.36 -7.01
C ASP A 362 -13.62 8.57 -8.42
N GLN A 363 -12.30 8.65 -8.58
CA GLN A 363 -11.65 8.86 -9.87
C GLN A 363 -11.85 7.67 -10.82
N LEU A 364 -11.85 6.44 -10.29
CA LEU A 364 -12.21 5.25 -11.06
C LEU A 364 -13.65 5.36 -11.57
N SER A 365 -14.58 5.76 -10.73
CA SER A 365 -15.99 5.92 -11.07
C SER A 365 -16.22 7.11 -12.00
N GLN A 366 -15.80 8.32 -11.59
CA GLN A 366 -16.17 9.59 -12.23
C GLN A 366 -15.24 9.97 -13.39
N ASP A 367 -13.91 9.87 -13.19
CA ASP A 367 -12.98 10.35 -14.20
C ASP A 367 -12.75 9.29 -15.28
N LEU A 368 -12.72 8.00 -14.92
CA LEU A 368 -12.39 6.90 -15.82
C LEU A 368 -13.63 6.20 -16.40
N CYS A 369 -14.45 5.57 -15.54
CA CYS A 369 -15.46 4.61 -15.97
C CYS A 369 -16.73 5.25 -16.53
N ILE A 370 -17.23 6.35 -15.94
CA ILE A 370 -18.39 7.08 -16.51
C ILE A 370 -18.06 7.64 -17.90
N ASN A 371 -16.80 7.97 -18.13
CA ASN A 371 -16.26 8.44 -19.41
C ASN A 371 -15.90 7.31 -20.37
N ASN A 372 -15.95 6.07 -19.92
CA ASN A 372 -15.55 4.87 -20.63
C ASN A 372 -14.17 5.04 -21.31
N SER A 373 -13.18 5.56 -20.57
CA SER A 373 -11.85 5.85 -21.09
C SER A 373 -11.00 4.58 -21.11
N PRO A 374 -10.48 4.14 -22.28
CA PRO A 374 -9.73 2.88 -22.40
C PRO A 374 -8.33 3.01 -21.79
N ALA A 375 -8.22 2.75 -20.49
CA ALA A 375 -6.95 2.69 -19.75
C ALA A 375 -6.77 1.31 -19.14
N THR A 376 -5.53 0.86 -18.99
CA THR A 376 -5.15 -0.37 -18.30
C THR A 376 -4.67 -0.05 -16.88
N LEU A 377 -5.25 -0.73 -15.89
CA LEU A 377 -4.89 -0.63 -14.49
C LEU A 377 -4.34 -1.99 -14.03
N LEU A 378 -3.14 -2.04 -13.49
CA LEU A 378 -2.51 -3.27 -12.98
C LEU A 378 -2.51 -3.24 -11.47
N VAL A 379 -3.33 -4.10 -10.85
CA VAL A 379 -3.56 -4.15 -9.41
C VAL A 379 -2.70 -5.25 -8.79
N TYR A 380 -1.60 -4.86 -8.16
CA TYR A 380 -0.61 -5.77 -7.59
C TYR A 380 -0.89 -6.06 -6.10
N LEU A 381 -0.40 -7.20 -5.65
CA LEU A 381 -0.53 -7.70 -4.26
C LEU A 381 -1.98 -7.78 -3.77
N ALA A 382 -2.90 -8.01 -4.70
CA ALA A 382 -4.31 -8.25 -4.43
C ALA A 382 -4.52 -9.73 -4.05
N SER A 383 -4.38 -10.08 -2.78
CA SER A 383 -4.57 -11.44 -2.24
C SER A 383 -4.34 -11.46 -0.74
N VAL A 384 -4.80 -12.52 -0.07
CA VAL A 384 -4.38 -12.88 1.29
C VAL A 384 -2.87 -13.18 1.39
N TYR A 385 -2.24 -13.54 0.29
CA TYR A 385 -0.79 -13.71 0.17
C TYR A 385 -0.03 -12.42 -0.17
N GLY A 386 -0.71 -11.29 -0.26
CA GLY A 386 -0.10 -9.99 -0.49
C GLY A 386 0.58 -9.43 0.76
N MET A 387 0.32 -8.17 1.06
CA MET A 387 0.79 -7.56 2.31
C MET A 387 -0.08 -8.03 3.49
N ASN A 388 0.53 -8.27 4.65
CA ASN A 388 -0.13 -8.84 5.83
C ASN A 388 -0.24 -7.88 7.03
N ASP A 389 0.14 -6.62 6.87
CA ASP A 389 -0.08 -5.57 7.86
C ASP A 389 -1.49 -5.01 7.74
N VAL A 390 -2.14 -4.69 8.85
CA VAL A 390 -3.53 -4.19 8.90
C VAL A 390 -3.76 -2.95 8.06
N THR A 391 -2.74 -2.13 7.87
CA THR A 391 -2.81 -0.88 7.09
C THR A 391 -2.61 -1.10 5.58
N HIS A 392 -2.19 -2.30 5.15
CA HIS A 392 -1.81 -2.57 3.76
C HIS A 392 -2.51 -3.80 3.14
N LEU A 393 -3.65 -4.22 3.67
CA LEU A 393 -4.35 -5.42 3.22
C LEU A 393 -4.80 -5.34 1.75
N GLY A 394 -4.49 -6.38 0.98
CA GLY A 394 -4.86 -6.51 -0.44
C GLY A 394 -6.11 -7.37 -0.68
N ILE A 395 -7.11 -7.34 0.19
CA ILE A 395 -8.25 -8.26 0.15
C ILE A 395 -9.60 -7.58 -0.11
N TYR A 396 -9.61 -6.24 -0.27
CA TYR A 396 -10.83 -5.44 -0.44
C TYR A 396 -11.08 -4.99 -1.88
N ASP A 397 -10.17 -5.25 -2.80
CA ASP A 397 -10.21 -4.78 -4.18
C ASP A 397 -11.42 -5.33 -4.96
N ILE A 398 -11.77 -6.61 -4.78
CA ILE A 398 -12.90 -7.26 -5.48
C ILE A 398 -14.21 -6.52 -5.20
N PRO A 399 -14.69 -6.40 -3.94
CA PRO A 399 -15.95 -5.70 -3.67
C PRO A 399 -15.89 -4.22 -3.99
N MET A 400 -14.77 -3.56 -3.80
CA MET A 400 -14.61 -2.13 -4.04
C MET A 400 -14.71 -1.80 -5.53
N MET A 401 -14.00 -2.51 -6.39
CA MET A 401 -13.93 -2.18 -7.81
C MET A 401 -15.05 -2.83 -8.62
N SER A 402 -15.53 -4.01 -8.23
CA SER A 402 -16.50 -4.76 -9.03
C SER A 402 -17.90 -4.16 -9.06
N ASN A 403 -18.19 -3.14 -8.26
CA ASN A 403 -19.46 -2.43 -8.31
C ASN A 403 -19.44 -1.17 -9.20
N ILE A 404 -18.28 -0.82 -9.79
CA ILE A 404 -18.15 0.34 -10.67
C ILE A 404 -18.64 -0.04 -12.08
N PRO A 405 -19.66 0.64 -12.62
CA PRO A 405 -20.13 0.37 -13.98
C PRO A 405 -19.06 0.63 -15.03
N ASN A 406 -19.10 -0.09 -16.15
CA ASN A 406 -18.19 -0.03 -17.29
C ASN A 406 -16.76 -0.52 -17.01
N LEU A 407 -16.34 -0.74 -15.76
CA LEU A 407 -15.05 -1.32 -15.46
C LEU A 407 -15.02 -2.81 -15.84
N VAL A 408 -14.07 -3.20 -16.66
CA VAL A 408 -13.74 -4.61 -16.89
C VAL A 408 -12.63 -4.99 -15.92
N TYR A 409 -12.90 -5.85 -14.96
CA TYR A 409 -11.89 -6.29 -14.00
C TYR A 409 -11.60 -7.78 -14.18
N LEU A 410 -10.35 -8.08 -14.57
CA LEU A 410 -9.88 -9.41 -14.95
C LEU A 410 -9.03 -10.04 -13.85
N ALA A 411 -9.11 -11.36 -13.70
CA ALA A 411 -8.31 -12.16 -12.77
C ALA A 411 -7.72 -13.38 -13.50
N PRO A 412 -6.51 -13.27 -14.06
CA PRO A 412 -5.85 -14.39 -14.72
C PRO A 412 -5.45 -15.49 -13.75
N THR A 413 -5.47 -16.73 -14.20
CA THR A 413 -5.07 -17.91 -13.44
C THR A 413 -3.65 -18.38 -13.78
N THR A 414 -3.15 -18.03 -14.97
CA THR A 414 -1.82 -18.43 -15.47
C THR A 414 -1.06 -17.22 -16.04
N LYS A 415 0.25 -17.41 -16.20
CA LYS A 415 1.13 -16.45 -16.87
C LYS A 415 0.64 -16.14 -18.28
N GLU A 416 0.26 -17.16 -19.02
CA GLU A 416 -0.21 -17.05 -20.40
C GLU A 416 -1.49 -16.22 -20.49
N GLU A 417 -2.44 -16.42 -19.56
CA GLU A 417 -3.63 -15.59 -19.47
C GLU A 417 -3.30 -14.14 -19.11
N TYR A 418 -2.43 -13.91 -18.12
CA TYR A 418 -2.00 -12.56 -17.75
C TYR A 418 -1.40 -11.81 -18.93
N LEU A 419 -0.48 -12.42 -19.67
CA LEU A 419 0.17 -11.81 -20.81
C LEU A 419 -0.83 -11.49 -21.94
N ALA A 420 -1.77 -12.39 -22.19
CA ALA A 420 -2.81 -12.19 -23.19
C ALA A 420 -3.81 -11.08 -22.79
N MET A 421 -4.21 -11.04 -21.51
CA MET A 421 -5.06 -9.98 -20.97
C MET A 421 -4.38 -8.62 -21.01
N LEU A 422 -3.09 -8.55 -20.62
CA LEU A 422 -2.29 -7.34 -20.69
C LEU A 422 -2.18 -6.82 -22.12
N ASP A 423 -1.85 -7.68 -23.07
CA ASP A 423 -1.75 -7.31 -24.48
C ASP A 423 -3.10 -6.78 -25.01
N TRP A 424 -4.18 -7.54 -24.77
CA TRP A 424 -5.52 -7.12 -25.18
C TRP A 424 -5.94 -5.80 -24.51
N SER A 425 -5.70 -5.61 -23.23
CA SER A 425 -6.13 -4.40 -22.50
C SER A 425 -5.47 -3.13 -23.01
N ILE A 426 -4.23 -3.22 -23.52
CA ILE A 426 -3.48 -2.10 -24.09
C ILE A 426 -3.95 -1.78 -25.52
N GLU A 427 -4.34 -2.80 -26.29
CA GLU A 427 -4.68 -2.62 -27.71
C GLU A 427 -6.16 -2.31 -27.97
N GLN A 428 -7.08 -2.65 -27.05
CA GLN A 428 -8.51 -2.34 -27.18
C GLN A 428 -8.79 -0.85 -26.88
N ASN A 429 -9.92 -0.31 -27.40
CA ASN A 429 -10.30 1.10 -27.27
C ASN A 429 -11.71 1.30 -26.70
N ASP A 430 -12.30 0.27 -26.12
CA ASP A 430 -13.73 0.27 -25.78
C ASP A 430 -14.00 0.42 -24.27
N HIS A 431 -13.08 -0.01 -23.40
CA HIS A 431 -13.33 -0.13 -21.95
C HIS A 431 -12.14 0.28 -21.09
N PRO A 432 -12.38 0.85 -19.89
CA PRO A 432 -11.39 0.82 -18.82
C PRO A 432 -11.22 -0.62 -18.32
N VAL A 433 -9.98 -1.10 -18.26
CA VAL A 433 -9.64 -2.48 -17.88
C VAL A 433 -8.73 -2.48 -16.66
N ALA A 434 -9.11 -3.19 -15.62
CA ALA A 434 -8.23 -3.53 -14.52
C ALA A 434 -7.82 -5.01 -14.60
N ILE A 435 -6.59 -5.35 -14.23
CA ILE A 435 -6.09 -6.72 -14.13
C ILE A 435 -5.58 -6.94 -12.72
N ARG A 436 -6.15 -7.91 -12.02
CA ARG A 436 -5.71 -8.38 -10.71
C ARG A 436 -4.50 -9.29 -10.91
N VAL A 437 -3.30 -8.72 -10.76
CA VAL A 437 -2.05 -9.42 -11.05
C VAL A 437 -1.83 -10.55 -10.03
N PRO A 438 -1.62 -11.81 -10.47
CA PRO A 438 -1.41 -12.91 -9.54
C PRO A 438 -0.13 -12.74 -8.72
N ILE A 439 -0.12 -13.28 -7.50
CA ILE A 439 1.05 -13.21 -6.61
C ILE A 439 2.19 -14.11 -7.08
N SER A 440 1.85 -15.35 -7.48
CA SER A 440 2.83 -16.35 -7.90
C SER A 440 2.68 -16.68 -9.37
N VAL A 441 3.80 -16.85 -10.04
CA VAL A 441 3.81 -17.23 -11.46
C VAL A 441 3.45 -18.70 -11.59
N VAL A 442 2.33 -18.96 -12.25
CA VAL A 442 1.87 -20.29 -12.65
C VAL A 442 1.81 -20.33 -14.16
N SER A 443 2.53 -21.25 -14.78
CA SER A 443 2.52 -21.46 -16.24
C SER A 443 1.94 -22.84 -16.56
N ASP A 444 1.04 -22.91 -17.53
CA ASP A 444 0.53 -24.18 -18.09
C ASP A 444 1.02 -24.44 -19.52
N GLY A 445 1.78 -23.50 -20.07
CA GLY A 445 2.37 -23.57 -21.42
C GLY A 445 1.35 -23.55 -22.57
N LYS A 446 0.07 -23.28 -22.28
CA LYS A 446 -0.98 -23.29 -23.30
C LYS A 446 -1.14 -21.93 -23.95
N LYS A 447 -1.35 -21.94 -25.26
CA LYS A 447 -1.69 -20.71 -25.97
C LYS A 447 -3.12 -20.28 -25.61
N VAL A 448 -3.27 -19.06 -25.13
CA VAL A 448 -4.58 -18.45 -24.90
C VAL A 448 -5.22 -18.12 -26.24
N THR A 449 -6.42 -18.63 -26.47
CA THR A 449 -7.22 -18.38 -27.69
C THR A 449 -8.50 -17.61 -27.40
N LYS A 450 -8.70 -17.20 -26.13
CA LYS A 450 -9.87 -16.46 -25.66
C LYS A 450 -9.94 -15.10 -26.33
N ASP A 451 -11.13 -14.76 -26.80
CA ASP A 451 -11.47 -13.42 -27.26
C ASP A 451 -12.02 -12.60 -26.09
N PHE A 452 -11.18 -11.77 -25.48
CA PHE A 452 -11.55 -10.95 -24.32
C PHE A 452 -12.53 -9.82 -24.64
N SER A 453 -12.81 -9.52 -25.92
CA SER A 453 -13.87 -8.58 -26.30
C SER A 453 -15.28 -9.11 -26.00
N LYS A 454 -15.41 -10.43 -25.84
CA LYS A 454 -16.63 -11.08 -25.38
C LYS A 454 -16.69 -11.07 -23.86
N LEU A 455 -17.07 -9.93 -23.32
CA LEU A 455 -17.07 -9.69 -21.89
C LEU A 455 -17.93 -10.71 -21.12
N ASN A 456 -17.43 -11.12 -19.95
CA ASN A 456 -18.08 -12.01 -18.99
C ASN A 456 -18.37 -13.44 -19.51
N GLU A 457 -17.83 -13.86 -20.65
CA GLU A 457 -17.86 -15.26 -21.01
C GLU A 457 -16.85 -16.07 -20.17
N TYR A 458 -17.33 -17.03 -19.38
CA TYR A 458 -16.50 -17.91 -18.57
C TYR A 458 -15.96 -19.08 -19.39
N GLU A 459 -14.90 -19.71 -18.92
CA GLU A 459 -14.34 -20.92 -19.53
C GLU A 459 -14.62 -22.17 -18.68
N VAL A 460 -15.26 -23.17 -19.28
CA VAL A 460 -15.40 -24.49 -18.68
C VAL A 460 -14.13 -25.30 -18.98
N THR A 461 -13.23 -25.38 -18.01
CA THR A 461 -11.95 -26.09 -18.15
C THR A 461 -12.07 -27.59 -17.95
N GLN A 462 -13.08 -28.03 -17.19
CA GLN A 462 -13.47 -29.43 -17.02
C GLN A 462 -15.00 -29.56 -17.00
N SER A 463 -15.54 -30.43 -17.84
CA SER A 463 -16.97 -30.77 -17.79
C SER A 463 -17.24 -31.92 -16.83
N GLY A 464 -18.31 -31.81 -16.07
CA GLY A 464 -18.79 -32.77 -15.10
C GLY A 464 -20.29 -32.64 -14.86
N SER A 465 -20.75 -33.05 -13.69
CA SER A 465 -22.17 -32.97 -13.30
C SER A 465 -22.32 -32.88 -11.77
N LYS A 466 -23.52 -32.55 -11.31
CA LYS A 466 -23.97 -32.38 -9.91
C LYS A 466 -23.29 -31.21 -9.18
N VAL A 467 -21.98 -31.03 -9.34
CA VAL A 467 -21.20 -29.97 -8.68
C VAL A 467 -20.47 -29.14 -9.73
N ALA A 468 -20.60 -27.82 -9.67
CA ALA A 468 -19.79 -26.90 -10.44
C ALA A 468 -18.94 -26.04 -9.48
N ILE A 469 -17.65 -25.89 -9.77
CA ILE A 469 -16.72 -25.09 -8.98
C ILE A 469 -16.17 -23.96 -9.83
N VAL A 470 -16.41 -22.73 -9.40
CA VAL A 470 -15.95 -21.50 -10.05
C VAL A 470 -14.77 -20.97 -9.24
N GLY A 471 -13.56 -21.12 -9.74
CA GLY A 471 -12.32 -20.68 -9.09
C GLY A 471 -11.82 -19.37 -9.68
N LEU A 472 -11.74 -18.32 -8.87
CA LEU A 472 -11.34 -16.99 -9.33
C LEU A 472 -9.82 -16.77 -9.22
N GLY A 473 -9.19 -16.38 -10.34
CA GLY A 473 -7.79 -15.97 -10.38
C GLY A 473 -6.84 -17.00 -9.74
N SER A 474 -5.97 -16.56 -8.85
CA SER A 474 -4.99 -17.45 -8.17
C SER A 474 -5.62 -18.62 -7.44
N PHE A 475 -6.88 -18.50 -6.98
CA PHE A 475 -7.61 -19.55 -6.27
C PHE A 475 -8.29 -20.58 -7.19
N TYR A 476 -8.15 -20.43 -8.50
CA TYR A 476 -8.52 -21.49 -9.44
C TYR A 476 -7.79 -22.82 -9.14
N SER A 477 -6.53 -22.76 -8.72
CA SER A 477 -5.76 -23.95 -8.35
C SER A 477 -6.33 -24.67 -7.13
N VAL A 478 -6.89 -23.95 -6.17
CA VAL A 478 -7.60 -24.50 -5.01
C VAL A 478 -8.89 -25.20 -5.46
N ALA A 479 -9.65 -24.55 -6.34
CA ALA A 479 -10.87 -25.12 -6.93
C ALA A 479 -10.59 -26.42 -7.69
N ALA A 480 -9.55 -26.46 -8.50
CA ALA A 480 -9.14 -27.64 -9.26
C ALA A 480 -8.76 -28.82 -8.34
N LYS A 481 -7.95 -28.56 -7.30
CA LYS A 481 -7.58 -29.61 -6.31
C LYS A 481 -8.78 -30.10 -5.51
N ALA A 482 -9.70 -29.21 -5.11
CA ALA A 482 -10.93 -29.60 -4.43
C ALA A 482 -11.78 -30.53 -5.32
N ALA A 483 -11.88 -30.24 -6.63
CA ALA A 483 -12.59 -31.08 -7.59
C ALA A 483 -11.99 -32.50 -7.68
N GLU A 484 -10.67 -32.62 -7.72
CA GLU A 484 -9.98 -33.93 -7.72
C GLU A 484 -10.30 -34.73 -6.46
N ILE A 485 -10.32 -34.10 -5.28
CA ILE A 485 -10.65 -34.75 -4.01
C ILE A 485 -12.11 -35.20 -3.99
N ILE A 486 -13.05 -34.37 -4.46
CA ILE A 486 -14.47 -34.68 -4.56
C ILE A 486 -14.68 -35.91 -5.47
N GLU A 487 -14.09 -35.90 -6.66
CA GLU A 487 -14.17 -37.00 -7.62
C GLU A 487 -13.63 -38.31 -7.00
N SER A 488 -12.47 -38.24 -6.35
CA SER A 488 -11.85 -39.39 -5.66
C SER A 488 -12.71 -39.97 -4.56
N LYS A 489 -13.39 -39.14 -3.77
CA LYS A 489 -14.20 -39.57 -2.62
C LYS A 489 -15.60 -40.04 -2.99
N THR A 490 -16.22 -39.46 -4.01
CA THR A 490 -17.64 -39.62 -4.31
C THR A 490 -17.92 -40.31 -5.65
N GLY A 491 -16.93 -40.35 -6.54
CA GLY A 491 -17.10 -40.73 -7.94
C GLY A 491 -17.83 -39.69 -8.80
N VAL A 492 -18.22 -38.56 -8.23
CA VAL A 492 -18.83 -37.44 -8.95
C VAL A 492 -17.73 -36.58 -9.51
N LYS A 493 -17.66 -36.42 -10.82
CA LYS A 493 -16.73 -35.50 -11.50
C LYS A 493 -17.32 -34.09 -11.52
N PRO A 494 -16.74 -33.12 -10.81
CA PRO A 494 -17.23 -31.74 -10.85
C PRO A 494 -16.95 -31.05 -12.19
N THR A 495 -17.78 -30.08 -12.56
CA THR A 495 -17.46 -29.07 -13.57
C THR A 495 -16.53 -28.04 -12.95
N ILE A 496 -15.42 -27.69 -13.63
CA ILE A 496 -14.50 -26.64 -13.19
C ILE A 496 -14.61 -25.48 -14.17
N ILE A 497 -14.73 -24.26 -13.61
CA ILE A 497 -14.96 -23.03 -14.37
C ILE A 497 -13.91 -21.99 -13.97
N ASN A 498 -13.23 -21.41 -14.97
CA ASN A 498 -12.42 -20.22 -14.83
C ASN A 498 -13.28 -19.01 -15.29
N PRO A 499 -13.70 -18.13 -14.37
CA PRO A 499 -14.53 -16.99 -14.74
C PRO A 499 -13.77 -15.89 -15.45
N MET A 500 -12.47 -15.72 -15.19
CA MET A 500 -11.60 -14.65 -15.71
C MET A 500 -12.07 -13.23 -15.38
N TYR A 501 -13.35 -12.96 -15.30
CA TYR A 501 -13.97 -11.65 -15.06
C TYR A 501 -14.52 -11.56 -13.63
N ILE A 502 -14.13 -10.50 -12.92
CA ILE A 502 -14.64 -10.19 -11.58
C ILE A 502 -15.95 -9.39 -11.64
N THR A 503 -16.06 -8.48 -12.62
CA THR A 503 -17.14 -7.48 -12.69
C THR A 503 -18.48 -7.98 -13.19
N GLY A 504 -18.52 -9.06 -13.93
CA GLY A 504 -19.77 -9.58 -14.50
C GLY A 504 -19.98 -11.08 -14.30
N THR A 505 -21.13 -11.58 -14.74
CA THR A 505 -21.52 -12.99 -14.69
C THR A 505 -21.80 -13.52 -16.10
N ASP A 506 -21.46 -14.78 -16.37
CA ASP A 506 -21.90 -15.51 -17.58
C ASP A 506 -23.28 -16.10 -17.32
N ASP A 507 -24.32 -15.27 -17.43
CA ASP A 507 -25.71 -15.68 -17.15
C ASP A 507 -26.14 -16.87 -18.02
N LYS A 508 -25.59 -16.97 -19.25
CA LYS A 508 -25.91 -18.07 -20.15
C LYS A 508 -25.33 -19.40 -19.63
N LEU A 509 -24.07 -19.41 -19.23
CA LEU A 509 -23.45 -20.60 -18.64
C LEU A 509 -24.11 -20.96 -17.33
N LEU A 510 -24.32 -19.97 -16.45
CA LEU A 510 -24.97 -20.21 -15.14
C LEU A 510 -26.36 -20.79 -15.29
N GLU A 511 -27.16 -20.37 -16.29
CA GLU A 511 -28.45 -20.95 -16.60
C GLU A 511 -28.34 -22.42 -17.07
N GLN A 512 -27.34 -22.71 -17.92
CA GLN A 512 -27.09 -24.09 -18.40
C GLN A 512 -26.72 -25.06 -17.25
N LEU A 513 -26.01 -24.57 -16.24
CA LEU A 513 -25.62 -25.41 -15.09
C LEU A 513 -26.84 -25.93 -14.30
N LYS A 514 -27.95 -25.20 -14.26
CA LYS A 514 -29.19 -25.64 -13.57
C LYS A 514 -29.73 -26.97 -14.07
N ALA A 515 -29.41 -27.38 -15.29
CA ALA A 515 -29.94 -28.59 -15.90
C ALA A 515 -29.38 -29.90 -15.27
N ASN A 516 -28.16 -29.86 -14.75
CA ASN A 516 -27.44 -31.05 -14.28
C ASN A 516 -26.48 -30.80 -13.12
N HIS A 517 -26.60 -29.65 -12.43
CA HIS A 517 -25.84 -29.35 -11.23
C HIS A 517 -26.78 -28.97 -10.07
N ASP A 518 -26.56 -29.61 -8.93
CA ASP A 518 -27.33 -29.36 -7.70
C ASP A 518 -26.63 -28.34 -6.80
N VAL A 519 -25.28 -28.22 -6.95
CA VAL A 519 -24.43 -27.37 -6.13
C VAL A 519 -23.49 -26.56 -7.02
N VAL A 520 -23.42 -25.27 -6.77
CA VAL A 520 -22.42 -24.35 -7.36
C VAL A 520 -21.56 -23.77 -6.24
N ILE A 521 -20.25 -23.80 -6.43
CA ILE A 521 -19.26 -23.35 -5.46
C ILE A 521 -18.46 -22.23 -6.08
N THR A 522 -18.19 -21.19 -5.32
CA THR A 522 -17.25 -20.14 -5.71
C THR A 522 -16.07 -20.09 -4.75
N VAL A 523 -14.87 -19.87 -5.27
CA VAL A 523 -13.64 -19.78 -4.48
C VAL A 523 -12.88 -18.52 -4.88
N GLU A 524 -12.70 -17.61 -3.94
CA GLU A 524 -12.00 -16.33 -4.12
C GLU A 524 -11.08 -16.01 -2.92
N ASP A 525 -10.03 -15.21 -3.14
CA ASP A 525 -9.10 -14.77 -2.10
C ASP A 525 -9.31 -13.31 -1.65
N GLY A 526 -10.51 -12.82 -1.83
CA GLY A 526 -11.03 -11.56 -1.30
C GLY A 526 -12.06 -11.78 -0.20
N ILE A 527 -12.55 -10.70 0.40
CA ILE A 527 -13.65 -10.77 1.37
C ILE A 527 -14.95 -11.15 0.67
N LEU A 528 -15.75 -12.01 1.32
CA LEU A 528 -17.04 -12.48 0.77
C LEU A 528 -18.06 -11.37 0.59
N TYR A 529 -18.12 -10.41 1.53
CA TYR A 529 -19.10 -9.31 1.49
C TYR A 529 -18.90 -8.41 0.27
N GLY A 530 -19.85 -8.40 -0.64
CA GLY A 530 -19.76 -7.72 -1.93
C GLY A 530 -18.79 -8.39 -2.91
N GLY A 531 -18.28 -9.57 -2.58
CA GLY A 531 -17.32 -10.33 -3.36
C GLY A 531 -17.90 -10.95 -4.63
N PHE A 532 -17.06 -11.71 -5.33
CA PHE A 532 -17.43 -12.39 -6.57
C PHE A 532 -18.52 -13.44 -6.33
N GLY A 533 -18.38 -14.25 -5.26
CA GLY A 533 -19.32 -15.33 -4.95
C GLY A 533 -20.74 -14.86 -4.66
N GLU A 534 -20.93 -13.69 -4.06
CA GLU A 534 -22.27 -13.13 -3.81
C GLU A 534 -23.05 -12.83 -5.09
N LYS A 535 -22.36 -12.46 -6.19
CA LYS A 535 -23.00 -12.26 -7.50
C LYS A 535 -23.56 -13.56 -8.05
N ILE A 536 -22.81 -14.65 -7.91
CA ILE A 536 -23.24 -15.98 -8.32
C ILE A 536 -24.41 -16.46 -7.44
N ALA A 537 -24.30 -16.27 -6.11
CA ALA A 537 -25.39 -16.61 -5.19
C ALA A 537 -26.69 -15.82 -5.51
N ARG A 538 -26.56 -14.52 -5.85
CA ARG A 538 -27.70 -13.70 -6.29
C ARG A 538 -28.37 -14.25 -7.55
N PHE A 539 -27.56 -14.72 -8.53
CA PHE A 539 -28.10 -15.34 -9.76
C PHE A 539 -28.98 -16.55 -9.45
N TYR A 540 -28.53 -17.40 -8.52
CA TYR A 540 -29.24 -18.63 -8.16
C TYR A 540 -30.32 -18.45 -7.08
N GLY A 541 -30.50 -17.27 -6.50
CA GLY A 541 -31.37 -17.02 -5.34
C GLY A 541 -32.84 -17.47 -5.48
N ASN A 542 -33.34 -17.63 -6.71
CA ASN A 542 -34.69 -18.12 -7.01
C ASN A 542 -34.67 -19.53 -7.67
N SER A 543 -33.65 -20.33 -7.44
CA SER A 543 -33.52 -21.68 -8.00
C SER A 543 -33.28 -22.72 -6.91
N ASP A 544 -33.39 -23.99 -7.26
CA ASP A 544 -33.11 -25.11 -6.35
C ASP A 544 -31.59 -25.40 -6.23
N VAL A 545 -30.75 -24.71 -7.00
CA VAL A 545 -29.28 -24.88 -6.96
C VAL A 545 -28.75 -24.27 -5.66
N LYS A 546 -28.07 -25.10 -4.87
CA LYS A 546 -27.40 -24.67 -3.66
C LYS A 546 -26.09 -23.96 -4.01
N VAL A 547 -25.86 -22.76 -3.46
CA VAL A 547 -24.62 -22.02 -3.66
C VAL A 547 -23.79 -22.02 -2.38
N LEU A 548 -22.49 -22.33 -2.49
CA LEU A 548 -21.51 -22.23 -1.41
C LEU A 548 -20.43 -21.26 -1.83
N ASN A 549 -20.24 -20.20 -1.07
CA ASN A 549 -19.21 -19.20 -1.33
C ASN A 549 -18.06 -19.35 -0.34
N TYR A 550 -16.85 -19.52 -0.86
CA TYR A 550 -15.61 -19.59 -0.11
C TYR A 550 -14.76 -18.37 -0.38
N GLY A 551 -14.41 -17.65 0.67
CA GLY A 551 -13.60 -16.43 0.67
C GLY A 551 -13.34 -15.98 2.10
N LEU A 552 -12.76 -14.79 2.26
CA LEU A 552 -12.34 -14.27 3.56
C LEU A 552 -13.49 -13.61 4.31
N LYS A 553 -13.42 -13.62 5.64
CA LYS A 553 -14.29 -12.82 6.49
C LYS A 553 -14.01 -11.33 6.32
N LYS A 554 -15.02 -10.50 6.61
CA LYS A 554 -14.92 -9.05 6.61
C LYS A 554 -14.32 -8.58 7.94
N GLU A 555 -13.01 -8.55 8.03
CA GLU A 555 -12.28 -8.12 9.22
C GLU A 555 -10.94 -7.49 8.84
N PHE A 556 -10.38 -6.68 9.73
CA PHE A 556 -9.03 -6.17 9.62
C PHE A 556 -8.06 -7.19 10.21
N LEU A 557 -7.31 -7.85 9.33
CA LEU A 557 -6.27 -8.80 9.71
C LEU A 557 -4.97 -8.04 9.99
N ASP A 558 -4.17 -8.48 10.95
CA ASP A 558 -2.88 -7.86 11.26
C ASP A 558 -1.78 -8.90 11.44
N ARG A 559 -0.66 -8.72 10.74
CA ARG A 559 0.57 -9.53 10.85
C ARG A 559 0.29 -11.03 10.90
N TYR A 560 -0.55 -11.48 10.01
CA TYR A 560 -1.04 -12.85 9.96
C TYR A 560 -0.16 -13.79 9.13
N ASN A 561 -0.25 -15.08 9.43
CA ASN A 561 0.20 -16.14 8.54
C ASN A 561 -0.91 -16.43 7.52
N PRO A 562 -0.67 -16.27 6.20
CA PRO A 562 -1.70 -16.53 5.18
C PRO A 562 -2.31 -17.94 5.26
N GLN A 563 -1.51 -18.96 5.59
CA GLN A 563 -2.00 -20.34 5.68
C GLN A 563 -3.01 -20.50 6.82
N GLU A 564 -2.77 -19.87 7.97
CA GLU A 564 -3.70 -19.91 9.11
C GLU A 564 -5.04 -19.23 8.77
N ILE A 565 -4.98 -18.10 8.04
CA ILE A 565 -6.19 -17.41 7.57
C ILE A 565 -6.98 -18.28 6.58
N ILE A 566 -6.31 -18.95 5.66
CA ILE A 566 -6.92 -19.87 4.69
C ILE A 566 -7.62 -21.01 5.42
N GLU A 567 -6.97 -21.64 6.39
CA GLU A 567 -7.55 -22.72 7.18
C GLU A 567 -8.74 -22.26 8.03
N ALA A 568 -8.62 -21.08 8.68
CA ALA A 568 -9.69 -20.50 9.50
C ALA A 568 -10.93 -20.08 8.69
N ASN A 569 -10.77 -19.80 7.40
CA ASN A 569 -11.85 -19.48 6.48
C ASN A 569 -12.33 -20.67 5.63
N ARG A 570 -11.86 -21.89 5.93
CA ARG A 570 -12.18 -23.14 5.20
C ARG A 570 -11.88 -23.08 3.70
N LEU A 571 -10.76 -22.42 3.35
CA LEU A 571 -10.33 -22.21 1.97
C LEU A 571 -9.31 -23.24 1.47
N THR A 572 -9.02 -24.29 2.25
CA THR A 572 -8.18 -25.38 1.75
C THR A 572 -8.98 -26.32 0.83
N PRO A 573 -8.35 -26.95 -0.17
CA PRO A 573 -9.02 -27.91 -1.05
C PRO A 573 -9.71 -29.04 -0.29
N GLU A 574 -9.09 -29.52 0.80
CA GLU A 574 -9.59 -30.59 1.66
C GLU A 574 -10.88 -30.19 2.38
N GLN A 575 -10.92 -28.96 2.96
CA GLN A 575 -12.08 -28.44 3.68
C GLN A 575 -13.25 -28.19 2.73
N ILE A 576 -12.99 -27.59 1.56
CA ILE A 576 -14.00 -27.38 0.52
C ILE A 576 -14.59 -28.75 0.08
N ALA A 577 -13.72 -29.71 -0.19
CA ALA A 577 -14.16 -31.03 -0.60
C ALA A 577 -14.94 -31.78 0.50
N GLU A 578 -14.58 -31.62 1.78
CA GLU A 578 -15.30 -32.16 2.92
C GLU A 578 -16.73 -31.62 2.98
N ASP A 579 -16.89 -30.30 2.91
CA ASP A 579 -18.21 -29.64 2.96
C ASP A 579 -19.11 -30.10 1.80
N VAL A 580 -18.54 -30.20 0.60
CA VAL A 580 -19.27 -30.64 -0.60
C VAL A 580 -19.67 -32.09 -0.53
N CYS A 581 -18.76 -32.99 -0.13
CA CYS A 581 -19.07 -34.41 0.05
C CYS A 581 -20.19 -34.62 1.08
N GLY A 582 -20.25 -33.80 2.13
CA GLY A 582 -21.35 -33.83 3.11
C GLY A 582 -22.72 -33.39 2.56
N ILE A 583 -22.76 -32.75 1.40
CA ILE A 583 -24.01 -32.29 0.76
C ILE A 583 -24.49 -33.29 -0.30
N ILE A 584 -23.56 -33.85 -1.09
CA ILE A 584 -23.90 -34.68 -2.25
C ILE A 584 -23.88 -36.20 -1.93
N GLY A 585 -23.32 -36.60 -0.79
CA GLY A 585 -23.29 -37.97 -0.27
C GLY A 585 -24.49 -38.20 0.57
#